data_e101cc0d47aae417b6247c9de3787a31
#
_entry.id   e101cc0d47aae417b6247c9de3787a31
#
_cell.length_a   1.000
_cell.length_b   1.000
_cell.length_c   1.000
_cell.angle_alpha   90.00
_cell.angle_beta   90.00
_cell.angle_gamma   90.00
#
_symmetry.space_group_name_H-M   'P 1'
#
loop_
_entity.id
_entity.type
_entity.pdbx_description
1 polymer ?
#
loop_
_entity_poly.entity_id
_entity_poly.type
_entity_poly.pdbx_seq_one_letter_code
_entity_poly.pdbx_strand_id
1 'polypeptide(L)'
;MNRRFFIQTSAAAATTPLLALNQTHSAELVDVNFATGKWPFRELPKLNSEALKQLGITRAITGSLEALLTRDVAAVNARLVAVCKASGGVMLAAGTLNPRLPAWREDLRRCREEHGMKVIRLHPNYHGYQLDEPLFAEMLDAILEFGMAVQIVAQMEDHRTQHPLVQVAPVDLKPLHDLLQARPKARVMVLNTNATMITTALRGCVSLWIDCAMIEGVGGLENTLKIWPIEKLCLGTHAPFFYPESSLLKLVESDLSKTQMTSMTAVNARAFLGT
;
A
#
# COMPACT_ATOMS: atom_id res chain seq x y z
N MET A 1 -35.34 18.11 -17.55
CA MET A 1 -34.23 17.14 -17.73
C MET A 1 -34.30 16.14 -16.57
N ASN A 2 -34.48 14.85 -16.84
CA ASN A 2 -34.84 13.85 -15.83
C ASN A 2 -33.57 13.44 -15.04
N ARG A 3 -33.58 13.50 -13.69
CA ARG A 3 -32.47 13.18 -12.78
C ARG A 3 -31.83 11.80 -13.08
N ARG A 4 -32.64 10.83 -13.52
CA ARG A 4 -32.18 9.50 -13.93
C ARG A 4 -31.28 9.52 -15.18
N PHE A 5 -31.51 10.44 -16.10
CA PHE A 5 -30.73 10.58 -17.32
C PHE A 5 -29.35 11.15 -17.03
N PHE A 6 -29.25 12.08 -16.07
CA PHE A 6 -27.97 12.66 -15.65
C PHE A 6 -27.05 11.62 -14.97
N ILE A 7 -27.63 10.76 -14.10
CA ILE A 7 -26.87 9.71 -13.42
C ILE A 7 -26.36 8.64 -14.41
N GLN A 8 -27.16 8.27 -15.41
CA GLN A 8 -26.73 7.30 -16.44
C GLN A 8 -25.63 7.86 -17.36
N THR A 9 -25.69 9.15 -17.71
CA THR A 9 -24.64 9.79 -18.53
C THR A 9 -23.35 9.98 -17.75
N SER A 10 -23.43 10.27 -16.45
CA SER A 10 -22.22 10.39 -15.58
C SER A 10 -21.51 9.07 -15.36
N ALA A 11 -22.24 7.95 -15.25
CA ALA A 11 -21.65 6.61 -15.11
C ALA A 11 -20.94 6.17 -16.40
N ALA A 12 -21.51 6.48 -17.58
CA ALA A 12 -20.89 6.18 -18.89
C ALA A 12 -19.63 7.03 -19.13
N ALA A 13 -19.61 8.28 -18.68
CA ALA A 13 -18.44 9.17 -18.83
C ALA A 13 -17.26 8.74 -17.93
N ALA A 14 -17.52 8.14 -16.76
CA ALA A 14 -16.48 7.67 -15.85
C ALA A 14 -15.83 6.35 -16.30
N THR A 15 -16.51 5.53 -17.09
CA THR A 15 -15.99 4.23 -17.56
C THR A 15 -15.10 4.36 -18.79
N THR A 16 -15.24 5.42 -19.59
CA THR A 16 -14.48 5.61 -20.84
C THR A 16 -12.98 5.82 -20.60
N PRO A 17 -12.50 6.60 -19.62
CA PRO A 17 -11.08 6.73 -19.31
C PRO A 17 -10.45 5.44 -18.78
N LEU A 18 -11.18 4.68 -17.97
CA LEU A 18 -10.70 3.39 -17.43
C LEU A 18 -10.57 2.32 -18.52
N LEU A 19 -11.49 2.30 -19.49
CA LEU A 19 -11.39 1.45 -20.68
C LEU A 19 -10.20 1.84 -21.56
N ALA A 20 -9.84 3.13 -21.63
CA ALA A 20 -8.67 3.60 -22.36
C ALA A 20 -7.35 3.12 -21.72
N LEU A 21 -7.25 3.06 -20.39
CA LEU A 21 -6.11 2.43 -19.71
C LEU A 21 -5.96 0.96 -20.09
N ASN A 22 -7.04 0.21 -20.14
CA ASN A 22 -7.04 -1.20 -20.56
C ASN A 22 -6.70 -1.40 -22.05
N GLN A 23 -7.04 -0.47 -22.91
CA GLN A 23 -6.76 -0.56 -24.35
C GLN A 23 -5.35 -0.10 -24.74
N THR A 24 -4.76 0.80 -23.99
CA THR A 24 -3.40 1.32 -24.25
C THR A 24 -2.30 0.51 -23.57
N HIS A 25 -2.63 -0.31 -22.59
CA HIS A 25 -1.67 -1.08 -21.80
C HIS A 25 -2.06 -2.56 -21.78
N SER A 26 -1.40 -3.36 -22.63
CA SER A 26 -1.24 -4.81 -22.38
C SER A 26 -0.26 -5.05 -21.21
N ALA A 27 0.05 -4.03 -20.45
CA ALA A 27 1.05 -4.00 -19.39
C ALA A 27 0.45 -4.40 -18.05
N GLU A 28 1.23 -5.12 -17.27
CA GLU A 28 0.93 -5.49 -15.89
C GLU A 28 0.60 -4.23 -15.05
N LEU A 29 -0.54 -4.24 -14.33
CA LEU A 29 -0.88 -3.25 -13.33
C LEU A 29 -0.74 -3.87 -11.94
N VAL A 30 0.20 -3.39 -11.15
CA VAL A 30 0.49 -3.87 -9.79
C VAL A 30 0.07 -2.82 -8.77
N ASP A 31 -0.97 -3.10 -8.02
CA ASP A 31 -1.36 -2.30 -6.86
C ASP A 31 -0.53 -2.70 -5.64
N VAL A 32 0.29 -1.79 -5.11
CA VAL A 32 1.12 -2.09 -3.94
C VAL A 32 0.39 -1.88 -2.61
N ASN A 33 -0.83 -1.34 -2.62
CA ASN A 33 -1.54 -0.92 -1.42
C ASN A 33 -3.01 -1.34 -1.43
N PHE A 34 -3.25 -2.62 -1.46
CA PHE A 34 -4.58 -3.22 -1.33
C PHE A 34 -4.73 -3.88 0.04
N ALA A 35 -5.94 -3.92 0.57
CA ALA A 35 -6.24 -4.63 1.80
C ALA A 35 -7.54 -5.43 1.70
N THR A 36 -7.67 -6.46 2.53
CA THR A 36 -8.86 -7.30 2.66
C THR A 36 -9.22 -7.49 4.14
N GLY A 37 -10.37 -8.09 4.41
CA GLY A 37 -10.85 -8.32 5.76
C GLY A 37 -11.90 -7.29 6.20
N LYS A 38 -12.33 -7.41 7.45
CA LYS A 38 -13.35 -6.53 8.02
C LYS A 38 -12.72 -5.32 8.71
N TRP A 39 -13.32 -4.16 8.51
CA TRP A 39 -13.10 -2.98 9.32
C TRP A 39 -14.28 -2.82 10.28
N PRO A 40 -14.07 -2.83 11.62
CA PRO A 40 -15.19 -2.91 12.55
C PRO A 40 -16.00 -1.62 12.71
N PHE A 41 -15.45 -0.47 12.24
CA PHE A 41 -16.05 0.85 12.52
C PHE A 41 -16.93 1.37 11.39
N ARG A 42 -16.85 0.78 10.20
CA ARG A 42 -17.75 1.05 9.07
C ARG A 42 -17.69 -0.09 8.05
N GLU A 43 -18.76 -0.26 7.28
CA GLU A 43 -18.71 -1.15 6.14
C GLU A 43 -17.82 -0.58 5.04
N LEU A 44 -16.99 -1.44 4.47
CA LEU A 44 -16.13 -1.13 3.34
C LEU A 44 -16.58 -1.96 2.12
N PRO A 45 -16.35 -1.48 0.89
CA PRO A 45 -16.62 -2.24 -0.32
C PRO A 45 -15.92 -3.60 -0.29
N LYS A 46 -16.67 -4.66 -0.64
CA LYS A 46 -16.09 -6.01 -0.75
C LYS A 46 -15.46 -6.17 -2.13
N LEU A 47 -14.17 -5.98 -2.22
CA LEU A 47 -13.41 -6.15 -3.44
C LEU A 47 -12.71 -7.52 -3.42
N ASN A 48 -12.92 -8.29 -4.47
CA ASN A 48 -12.30 -9.60 -4.68
C ASN A 48 -11.35 -9.55 -5.90
N SER A 49 -10.71 -10.68 -6.21
CA SER A 49 -9.79 -10.77 -7.35
C SER A 49 -10.45 -10.49 -8.69
N GLU A 50 -11.74 -10.80 -8.84
CA GLU A 50 -12.47 -10.52 -10.08
C GLU A 50 -12.71 -9.02 -10.27
N ALA A 51 -13.11 -8.32 -9.21
CA ALA A 51 -13.24 -6.86 -9.24
C ALA A 51 -11.91 -6.17 -9.58
N LEU A 52 -10.78 -6.65 -9.03
CA LEU A 52 -9.46 -6.13 -9.38
C LEU A 52 -9.12 -6.34 -10.86
N LYS A 53 -9.40 -7.53 -11.41
CA LYS A 53 -9.19 -7.82 -12.84
C LYS A 53 -10.05 -6.94 -13.75
N GLN A 54 -11.30 -6.68 -13.38
CA GLN A 54 -12.17 -5.77 -14.14
C GLN A 54 -11.62 -4.36 -14.21
N LEU A 55 -10.85 -3.92 -13.20
CA LEU A 55 -10.12 -2.66 -13.18
C LEU A 55 -8.77 -2.72 -13.89
N GLY A 56 -8.39 -3.87 -14.45
CA GLY A 56 -7.10 -4.09 -15.09
C GLY A 56 -5.94 -4.36 -14.12
N ILE A 57 -6.20 -4.43 -12.81
CA ILE A 57 -5.20 -4.75 -11.81
C ILE A 57 -4.88 -6.25 -11.89
N THR A 58 -3.67 -6.56 -12.34
CA THR A 58 -3.23 -7.95 -12.54
C THR A 58 -2.65 -8.56 -11.29
N ARG A 59 -2.07 -7.72 -10.40
CA ARG A 59 -1.53 -8.12 -9.10
C ARG A 59 -1.79 -7.05 -8.05
N ALA A 60 -1.97 -7.48 -6.79
CA ALA A 60 -2.13 -6.58 -5.65
C ALA A 60 -1.35 -7.10 -4.44
N ILE A 61 -0.45 -6.28 -3.87
CA ILE A 61 0.17 -6.57 -2.57
C ILE A 61 -0.89 -6.31 -1.50
N THR A 62 -1.36 -7.37 -0.87
CA THR A 62 -2.57 -7.39 -0.06
C THR A 62 -2.27 -7.54 1.41
N GLY A 63 -2.65 -6.56 2.22
CA GLY A 63 -2.64 -6.64 3.69
C GLY A 63 -3.98 -7.08 4.26
N SER A 64 -4.05 -7.26 5.58
CA SER A 64 -5.29 -7.55 6.30
C SER A 64 -5.68 -6.38 7.19
N LEU A 65 -6.94 -5.92 7.09
CA LEU A 65 -7.49 -4.91 8.00
C LEU A 65 -7.66 -5.44 9.43
N GLU A 66 -7.85 -6.74 9.58
CA GLU A 66 -7.93 -7.37 10.90
C GLU A 66 -6.61 -7.25 11.69
N ALA A 67 -5.48 -7.09 10.97
CA ALA A 67 -4.16 -6.94 11.55
C ALA A 67 -4.03 -5.73 12.49
N LEU A 68 -4.80 -4.66 12.25
CA LEU A 68 -4.66 -3.41 12.98
C LEU A 68 -5.08 -3.52 14.45
N LEU A 69 -6.04 -4.40 14.75
CA LEU A 69 -6.72 -4.44 16.05
C LEU A 69 -6.67 -5.82 16.74
N THR A 70 -6.02 -6.79 16.12
CA THR A 70 -5.97 -8.17 16.62
C THR A 70 -4.61 -8.49 17.25
N ARG A 71 -4.62 -9.20 18.39
CA ARG A 71 -3.41 -9.75 19.03
C ARG A 71 -2.99 -11.09 18.44
N ASP A 72 -3.92 -11.85 17.87
CA ASP A 72 -3.62 -13.14 17.22
C ASP A 72 -3.17 -12.90 15.76
N VAL A 73 -1.94 -12.43 15.64
CA VAL A 73 -1.30 -12.07 14.36
C VAL A 73 -1.09 -13.32 13.50
N ALA A 74 -0.77 -14.47 14.10
CA ALA A 74 -0.59 -15.72 13.37
C ALA A 74 -1.86 -16.15 12.65
N ALA A 75 -3.01 -16.11 13.31
CA ALA A 75 -4.29 -16.44 12.70
C ALA A 75 -4.70 -15.45 11.60
N VAL A 76 -4.40 -14.15 11.78
CA VAL A 76 -4.64 -13.13 10.73
C VAL A 76 -3.82 -13.45 9.49
N ASN A 77 -2.52 -13.72 9.64
CA ASN A 77 -1.64 -14.06 8.52
C ASN A 77 -2.07 -15.33 7.80
N ALA A 78 -2.49 -16.36 8.53
CA ALA A 78 -2.99 -17.61 7.95
C ALA A 78 -4.29 -17.38 7.12
N ARG A 79 -5.24 -16.58 7.63
CA ARG A 79 -6.46 -16.23 6.89
C ARG A 79 -6.14 -15.42 5.63
N LEU A 80 -5.23 -14.45 5.74
CA LEU A 80 -4.80 -13.65 4.59
C LEU A 80 -4.21 -14.54 3.48
N VAL A 81 -3.35 -15.49 3.84
CA VAL A 81 -2.77 -16.43 2.87
C VAL A 81 -3.86 -17.26 2.20
N ALA A 82 -4.86 -17.73 2.93
CA ALA A 82 -5.96 -18.50 2.37
C ALA A 82 -6.73 -17.67 1.31
N VAL A 83 -7.02 -16.40 1.62
CA VAL A 83 -7.68 -15.47 0.67
C VAL A 83 -6.79 -15.24 -0.55
N CYS A 84 -5.50 -15.00 -0.36
CA CYS A 84 -4.57 -14.74 -1.47
C CYS A 84 -4.41 -15.98 -2.37
N LYS A 85 -4.32 -17.17 -1.81
CA LYS A 85 -4.31 -18.43 -2.58
C LYS A 85 -5.58 -18.61 -3.42
N ALA A 86 -6.75 -18.32 -2.85
CA ALA A 86 -8.03 -18.39 -3.55
C ALA A 86 -8.16 -17.35 -4.67
N SER A 87 -7.34 -16.31 -4.71
CA SER A 87 -7.38 -15.27 -5.74
C SER A 87 -6.81 -15.69 -7.11
N GLY A 88 -6.23 -16.89 -7.21
CA GLY A 88 -5.58 -17.35 -8.44
C GLY A 88 -4.33 -16.55 -8.81
N GLY A 89 -3.58 -16.05 -7.82
CA GLY A 89 -2.31 -15.33 -8.00
C GLY A 89 -2.44 -13.81 -8.20
N VAL A 90 -3.65 -13.27 -8.18
CA VAL A 90 -3.87 -11.81 -8.25
C VAL A 90 -3.44 -11.13 -6.95
N MET A 91 -3.76 -11.71 -5.81
CA MET A 91 -3.42 -11.15 -4.50
C MET A 91 -2.13 -11.80 -3.96
N LEU A 92 -1.17 -10.98 -3.56
CA LEU A 92 0.08 -11.38 -2.93
C LEU A 92 0.03 -10.98 -1.46
N ALA A 93 0.12 -11.94 -0.55
CA ALA A 93 0.02 -11.66 0.88
C ALA A 93 1.20 -10.84 1.39
N ALA A 94 0.91 -9.71 2.02
CA ALA A 94 1.80 -8.96 2.88
C ALA A 94 1.44 -9.30 4.34
N GLY A 95 2.31 -10.07 5.01
CA GLY A 95 2.11 -10.45 6.40
C GLY A 95 2.18 -9.25 7.33
N THR A 96 1.63 -9.40 8.52
CA THR A 96 1.76 -8.38 9.57
C THR A 96 2.54 -8.92 10.75
N LEU A 97 3.21 -8.01 11.47
CA LEU A 97 3.89 -8.29 12.73
C LEU A 97 3.57 -7.18 13.73
N ASN A 98 3.59 -7.54 15.00
CA ASN A 98 3.54 -6.57 16.08
C ASN A 98 4.68 -6.86 17.07
N PRO A 99 5.72 -6.02 17.13
CA PRO A 99 6.89 -6.27 17.98
C PRO A 99 6.58 -6.18 19.48
N ARG A 100 5.43 -5.60 19.87
CA ARG A 100 4.93 -5.59 21.26
C ARG A 100 4.40 -6.95 21.73
N LEU A 101 4.20 -7.90 20.81
CA LEU A 101 3.75 -9.25 21.14
C LEU A 101 4.96 -10.19 21.30
N PRO A 102 4.96 -11.10 22.31
CA PRO A 102 6.13 -11.91 22.62
C PRO A 102 6.54 -12.88 21.50
N ALA A 103 5.59 -13.32 20.68
CA ALA A 103 5.81 -14.31 19.61
C ALA A 103 6.14 -13.71 18.23
N TRP A 104 6.42 -12.43 18.12
CA TRP A 104 6.58 -11.76 16.82
C TRP A 104 7.69 -12.38 15.92
N ARG A 105 8.76 -12.94 16.54
CA ARG A 105 9.81 -13.63 15.77
C ARG A 105 9.32 -14.93 15.17
N GLU A 106 8.51 -15.68 15.89
CA GLU A 106 7.88 -16.89 15.39
C GLU A 106 6.83 -16.56 14.31
N ASP A 107 6.08 -15.48 14.49
CA ASP A 107 5.16 -14.98 13.45
C ASP A 107 5.91 -14.59 12.17
N LEU A 108 7.09 -13.96 12.30
CA LEU A 108 7.96 -13.67 11.16
C LEU A 108 8.44 -14.94 10.46
N ARG A 109 8.94 -15.90 11.23
CA ARG A 109 9.38 -17.21 10.69
C ARG A 109 8.25 -17.87 9.90
N ARG A 110 7.05 -17.92 10.46
CA ARG A 110 5.85 -18.47 9.78
C ARG A 110 5.50 -17.73 8.52
N CYS A 111 5.53 -16.40 8.53
CA CYS A 111 5.29 -15.60 7.33
C CYS A 111 6.23 -16.03 6.19
N ARG A 112 7.50 -16.21 6.47
CA ARG A 112 8.50 -16.57 5.48
C ARG A 112 8.48 -18.05 5.11
N GLU A 113 8.59 -18.95 6.09
CA GLU A 113 8.86 -20.36 5.85
C GLU A 113 7.60 -21.18 5.58
N GLU A 114 6.50 -20.89 6.31
CA GLU A 114 5.24 -21.64 6.14
C GLU A 114 4.33 -21.03 5.08
N HIS A 115 4.32 -19.69 5.00
CA HIS A 115 3.40 -18.98 4.13
C HIS A 115 4.03 -18.45 2.83
N GLY A 116 5.37 -18.44 2.72
CA GLY A 116 6.10 -18.00 1.54
C GLY A 116 5.93 -16.51 1.23
N MET A 117 5.60 -15.71 2.23
CA MET A 117 5.42 -14.27 2.06
C MET A 117 6.75 -13.59 1.73
N LYS A 118 6.69 -12.56 0.89
CA LYS A 118 7.86 -11.75 0.49
C LYS A 118 7.85 -10.35 1.11
N VAL A 119 6.72 -9.95 1.70
CA VAL A 119 6.49 -8.61 2.23
C VAL A 119 5.90 -8.70 3.62
N ILE A 120 6.37 -7.84 4.52
CA ILE A 120 5.75 -7.56 5.81
C ILE A 120 5.18 -6.15 5.78
N ARG A 121 3.90 -5.99 6.12
CA ARG A 121 3.21 -4.69 6.25
C ARG A 121 3.01 -4.35 7.72
N LEU A 122 3.58 -3.22 8.13
CA LEU A 122 3.64 -2.75 9.51
C LEU A 122 2.70 -1.57 9.73
N HIS A 123 2.08 -1.54 10.91
CA HIS A 123 1.15 -0.51 11.36
C HIS A 123 1.61 0.06 12.71
N PRO A 124 2.74 0.83 12.77
CA PRO A 124 3.36 1.25 14.02
C PRO A 124 2.40 1.96 14.97
N ASN A 125 1.63 2.92 14.44
CA ASN A 125 0.69 3.73 15.19
C ASN A 125 -0.48 2.93 15.79
N TYR A 126 -0.98 1.89 15.10
CA TYR A 126 -2.02 0.99 15.64
C TYR A 126 -1.45 -0.01 16.64
N HIS A 127 -0.20 -0.39 16.50
CA HIS A 127 0.48 -1.37 17.36
C HIS A 127 1.25 -0.72 18.52
N GLY A 128 1.23 0.62 18.61
CA GLY A 128 1.76 1.37 19.76
C GLY A 128 3.28 1.37 19.88
N TYR A 129 4.01 1.41 18.76
CA TYR A 129 5.46 1.57 18.76
C TYR A 129 5.90 2.68 17.79
N GLN A 130 7.10 3.22 18.01
CA GLN A 130 7.69 4.27 17.17
C GLN A 130 8.85 3.70 16.32
N LEU A 131 9.19 4.39 15.24
CA LEU A 131 10.26 3.94 14.35
C LEU A 131 11.68 4.20 14.90
N ASP A 132 11.83 5.06 15.90
CA ASP A 132 13.09 5.32 16.61
C ASP A 132 13.34 4.37 17.80
N GLU A 133 12.39 3.50 18.13
CA GLU A 133 12.58 2.51 19.18
C GLU A 133 13.56 1.40 18.75
N PRO A 134 14.46 0.96 19.67
CA PRO A 134 15.34 -0.19 19.40
C PRO A 134 14.60 -1.45 18.96
N LEU A 135 13.41 -1.66 19.50
CA LEU A 135 12.55 -2.80 19.18
C LEU A 135 12.12 -2.80 17.70
N PHE A 136 11.88 -1.62 17.10
CA PHE A 136 11.59 -1.51 15.69
C PHE A 136 12.83 -1.82 14.84
N ALA A 137 14.00 -1.28 15.21
CA ALA A 137 15.25 -1.56 14.50
C ALA A 137 15.57 -3.06 14.50
N GLU A 138 15.40 -3.73 15.65
CA GLU A 138 15.58 -5.18 15.79
C GLU A 138 14.61 -5.99 14.90
N MET A 139 13.33 -5.61 14.87
CA MET A 139 12.35 -6.25 14.00
C MET A 139 12.67 -6.01 12.52
N LEU A 140 13.09 -4.80 12.15
CA LEU A 140 13.47 -4.48 10.78
C LEU A 140 14.66 -5.35 10.34
N ASP A 141 15.70 -5.47 11.17
CA ASP A 141 16.86 -6.30 10.87
C ASP A 141 16.46 -7.77 10.68
N ALA A 142 15.64 -8.32 11.57
CA ALA A 142 15.14 -9.69 11.44
C ALA A 142 14.34 -9.92 10.15
N ILE A 143 13.50 -8.97 9.73
CA ILE A 143 12.76 -9.06 8.46
C ILE A 143 13.72 -9.07 7.26
N LEU A 144 14.75 -8.20 7.30
CA LEU A 144 15.75 -8.09 6.23
C LEU A 144 16.64 -9.34 6.14
N GLU A 145 16.98 -9.99 7.25
CA GLU A 145 17.71 -11.27 7.29
C GLU A 145 16.97 -12.38 6.54
N PHE A 146 15.63 -12.40 6.61
CA PHE A 146 14.80 -13.30 5.81
C PHE A 146 14.68 -12.87 4.32
N GLY A 147 15.36 -11.80 3.89
CA GLY A 147 15.32 -11.28 2.53
C GLY A 147 13.94 -10.71 2.14
N MET A 148 13.11 -10.34 3.12
CA MET A 148 11.77 -9.81 2.89
C MET A 148 11.81 -8.29 2.71
N ALA A 149 10.82 -7.75 2.01
CA ALA A 149 10.57 -6.32 1.89
C ALA A 149 9.60 -5.84 2.98
N VAL A 150 9.66 -4.55 3.32
CA VAL A 150 8.86 -3.96 4.40
C VAL A 150 7.98 -2.85 3.84
N GLN A 151 6.71 -2.90 4.16
CA GLN A 151 5.77 -1.80 3.98
C GLN A 151 5.43 -1.19 5.34
N ILE A 152 5.54 0.12 5.47
CA ILE A 152 5.15 0.88 6.67
C ILE A 152 3.95 1.74 6.29
N VAL A 153 2.83 1.54 6.94
CA VAL A 153 1.62 2.34 6.72
C VAL A 153 1.71 3.61 7.54
N ALA A 154 1.87 4.76 6.87
CA ALA A 154 2.02 6.05 7.53
C ALA A 154 0.73 6.49 8.23
N GLN A 155 -0.41 6.24 7.59
CA GLN A 155 -1.76 6.51 8.11
C GLN A 155 -2.78 5.66 7.37
N MET A 156 -3.92 5.39 8.01
CA MET A 156 -5.03 4.65 7.38
C MET A 156 -6.13 5.58 6.88
N GLU A 157 -6.46 6.60 7.65
CA GLU A 157 -7.55 7.55 7.38
C GLU A 157 -7.13 8.96 7.83
N ASP A 158 -7.76 9.98 7.25
CA ASP A 158 -7.68 11.33 7.79
C ASP A 158 -8.24 11.32 9.22
N HIS A 159 -7.53 11.93 10.17
CA HIS A 159 -7.92 11.95 11.59
C HIS A 159 -9.33 12.50 11.82
N ARG A 160 -9.84 13.36 10.92
CA ARG A 160 -11.19 13.91 10.97
C ARG A 160 -12.27 12.87 10.67
N THR A 161 -11.93 11.82 9.95
CA THR A 161 -12.85 10.73 9.55
C THR A 161 -12.71 9.48 10.41
N GLN A 162 -11.71 9.44 11.28
CA GLN A 162 -11.50 8.32 12.19
C GLN A 162 -12.66 8.17 13.19
N HIS A 163 -12.98 6.93 13.51
CA HIS A 163 -13.99 6.64 14.51
C HIS A 163 -13.53 7.13 15.91
N PRO A 164 -14.40 7.74 16.74
CA PRO A 164 -14.02 8.30 18.05
C PRO A 164 -13.33 7.31 18.99
N LEU A 165 -13.60 6.01 18.87
CA LEU A 165 -12.96 4.96 19.67
C LEU A 165 -11.56 4.58 19.19
N VAL A 166 -11.15 5.01 17.98
CA VAL A 166 -9.85 4.69 17.38
C VAL A 166 -9.28 5.94 16.72
N GLN A 167 -8.78 6.83 17.56
CA GLN A 167 -8.07 8.04 17.16
C GLN A 167 -6.57 7.74 17.12
N VAL A 168 -5.99 7.64 15.93
CA VAL A 168 -4.60 7.23 15.73
C VAL A 168 -3.87 8.28 14.90
N ALA A 169 -2.83 8.88 15.48
CA ALA A 169 -2.01 9.86 14.79
C ALA A 169 -1.19 9.20 13.65
N PRO A 170 -0.80 9.95 12.61
CA PRO A 170 0.14 9.47 11.62
C PRO A 170 1.48 9.06 12.26
N VAL A 171 2.17 8.12 11.62
CA VAL A 171 3.52 7.67 12.04
C VAL A 171 4.53 8.80 11.83
N ASP A 172 5.42 9.03 12.83
CA ASP A 172 6.59 9.87 12.61
C ASP A 172 7.60 9.12 11.73
N LEU A 173 7.78 9.61 10.50
CA LEU A 173 8.64 8.98 9.49
C LEU A 173 10.08 9.50 9.51
N LYS A 174 10.41 10.52 10.31
CA LYS A 174 11.76 11.09 10.38
C LYS A 174 12.87 10.08 10.66
N PRO A 175 12.68 9.08 11.56
CA PRO A 175 13.72 8.11 11.85
C PRO A 175 14.13 7.24 10.66
N LEU A 176 13.31 7.16 9.59
CA LEU A 176 13.62 6.32 8.43
C LEU A 176 14.89 6.74 7.70
N HIS A 177 15.25 8.02 7.73
CA HIS A 177 16.48 8.49 7.09
C HIS A 177 17.72 7.76 7.65
N ASP A 178 17.93 7.80 8.95
CA ASP A 178 19.10 7.20 9.60
C ASP A 178 19.02 5.67 9.57
N LEU A 179 17.83 5.12 9.77
CA LEU A 179 17.60 3.68 9.71
C LEU A 179 17.98 3.09 8.34
N LEU A 180 17.66 3.79 7.25
CA LEU A 180 17.96 3.33 5.89
C LEU A 180 19.40 3.63 5.47
N GLN A 181 20.01 4.69 5.97
CA GLN A 181 21.46 4.91 5.78
C GLN A 181 22.27 3.74 6.36
N ALA A 182 21.89 3.25 7.55
CA ALA A 182 22.51 2.08 8.17
C ALA A 182 22.19 0.76 7.44
N ARG A 183 21.17 0.74 6.56
CA ARG A 183 20.65 -0.46 5.87
C ARG A 183 20.47 -0.22 4.37
N PRO A 184 21.53 0.03 3.59
CA PRO A 184 21.43 0.48 2.18
C PRO A 184 20.77 -0.54 1.24
N LYS A 185 20.70 -1.81 1.65
CA LYS A 185 20.05 -2.89 0.89
C LYS A 185 18.58 -3.11 1.28
N ALA A 186 18.07 -2.36 2.26
CA ALA A 186 16.70 -2.51 2.73
C ALA A 186 15.69 -2.12 1.64
N ARG A 187 14.73 -2.98 1.41
CA ARG A 187 13.58 -2.68 0.53
C ARG A 187 12.41 -2.26 1.40
N VAL A 188 12.32 -0.94 1.62
CA VAL A 188 11.27 -0.33 2.44
C VAL A 188 10.39 0.55 1.58
N MET A 189 9.08 0.43 1.76
CA MET A 189 8.04 1.25 1.14
C MET A 189 7.19 1.90 2.22
N VAL A 190 6.93 3.19 2.10
CA VAL A 190 5.96 3.88 2.96
C VAL A 190 4.66 4.04 2.20
N LEU A 191 3.59 3.49 2.74
CA LEU A 191 2.25 3.55 2.18
C LEU A 191 1.48 4.74 2.75
N ASN A 192 0.57 5.28 1.92
CA ASN A 192 -0.32 6.39 2.29
C ASN A 192 0.42 7.68 2.68
N THR A 193 1.53 7.96 1.97
CA THR A 193 2.22 9.25 2.11
C THR A 193 1.44 10.35 1.39
N ASN A 194 1.42 11.54 2.00
CA ASN A 194 0.91 12.76 1.38
C ASN A 194 2.03 13.74 1.06
N ALA A 195 1.73 14.80 0.33
CA ALA A 195 2.71 15.81 -0.09
C ALA A 195 3.46 16.44 1.10
N THR A 196 2.81 16.66 2.23
CA THR A 196 3.45 17.20 3.44
C THR A 196 4.49 16.23 4.00
N MET A 197 4.16 14.94 4.14
CA MET A 197 5.12 13.92 4.62
C MET A 197 6.34 13.83 3.71
N ILE A 198 6.14 13.85 2.38
CA ILE A 198 7.22 13.75 1.39
C ILE A 198 8.15 14.97 1.49
N THR A 199 7.60 16.18 1.63
CA THR A 199 8.39 17.43 1.67
C THR A 199 9.01 17.73 3.02
N THR A 200 8.58 17.08 4.09
CA THR A 200 9.08 17.29 5.46
C THR A 200 9.81 16.07 5.99
N ALA A 201 9.10 15.09 6.55
CA ALA A 201 9.67 13.93 7.25
C ALA A 201 10.52 13.01 6.34
N LEU A 202 10.16 12.89 5.06
CA LEU A 202 10.89 12.07 4.09
C LEU A 202 11.82 12.87 3.17
N ARG A 203 11.98 14.16 3.39
CA ARG A 203 12.83 15.00 2.56
C ARG A 203 14.25 14.45 2.48
N GLY A 204 14.70 14.14 1.25
CA GLY A 204 16.02 13.57 1.00
C GLY A 204 16.13 12.05 1.23
N CYS A 205 15.11 11.41 1.75
CA CYS A 205 15.08 9.95 1.97
C CYS A 205 14.61 9.20 0.71
N VAL A 206 15.27 9.45 -0.42
CA VAL A 206 14.84 8.92 -1.75
C VAL A 206 15.21 7.45 -2.01
N SER A 207 15.79 6.76 -1.05
CA SER A 207 16.12 5.33 -1.15
C SER A 207 14.90 4.41 -0.99
N LEU A 208 13.87 4.84 -0.28
CA LEU A 208 12.63 4.10 -0.07
C LEU A 208 11.62 4.30 -1.20
N TRP A 209 10.66 3.36 -1.32
CA TRP A 209 9.50 3.50 -2.21
C TRP A 209 8.34 4.18 -1.49
N ILE A 210 7.51 4.87 -2.25
CA ILE A 210 6.21 5.39 -1.81
C ILE A 210 5.11 4.97 -2.78
N ASP A 211 3.85 5.00 -2.33
CA ASP A 211 2.69 4.82 -3.18
C ASP A 211 1.97 6.14 -3.47
N CYS A 212 1.13 6.13 -4.50
CA CYS A 212 0.41 7.32 -4.92
C CYS A 212 -1.00 7.48 -4.31
N ALA A 213 -1.44 6.58 -3.44
CA ALA A 213 -2.83 6.54 -2.98
C ALA A 213 -3.30 7.88 -2.37
N MET A 214 -2.49 8.49 -1.51
CA MET A 214 -2.80 9.75 -0.84
C MET A 214 -2.06 10.97 -1.39
N ILE A 215 -1.45 10.86 -2.57
CA ILE A 215 -0.93 12.01 -3.30
C ILE A 215 -2.09 12.66 -4.03
N GLU A 216 -2.54 13.80 -3.54
CA GLU A 216 -3.74 14.49 -3.98
C GLU A 216 -3.40 15.89 -4.55
N GLY A 217 -4.41 16.55 -5.13
CA GLY A 217 -4.33 17.91 -5.68
C GLY A 217 -4.03 17.94 -7.17
N VAL A 218 -4.20 19.11 -7.76
CA VAL A 218 -3.93 19.35 -9.18
C VAL A 218 -2.45 19.18 -9.47
N GLY A 219 -2.12 18.32 -10.44
CA GLY A 219 -0.74 17.98 -10.76
C GLY A 219 0.00 17.28 -9.61
N GLY A 220 -0.71 16.50 -8.76
CA GLY A 220 -0.12 15.89 -7.57
C GLY A 220 1.04 14.96 -7.88
N LEU A 221 0.92 14.13 -8.92
CA LEU A 221 2.00 13.23 -9.35
C LEU A 221 3.17 14.01 -9.97
N GLU A 222 2.89 14.96 -10.84
CA GLU A 222 3.91 15.81 -11.48
C GLU A 222 4.69 16.61 -10.44
N ASN A 223 4.01 17.16 -9.44
CA ASN A 223 4.67 17.89 -8.35
C ASN A 223 5.53 16.95 -7.49
N THR A 224 5.06 15.73 -7.24
CA THR A 224 5.84 14.72 -6.53
C THR A 224 7.08 14.33 -7.31
N LEU A 225 6.99 14.14 -8.62
CA LEU A 225 8.12 13.78 -9.48
C LEU A 225 9.19 14.87 -9.62
N LYS A 226 8.93 16.11 -9.22
CA LYS A 226 9.98 17.16 -9.11
C LYS A 226 10.93 16.92 -7.95
N ILE A 227 10.54 16.15 -6.95
CA ILE A 227 11.27 15.94 -5.69
C ILE A 227 11.49 14.48 -5.32
N TRP A 228 10.81 13.55 -6.00
CA TRP A 228 10.89 12.12 -5.74
C TRP A 228 11.20 11.35 -7.03
N PRO A 229 12.18 10.43 -7.01
CA PRO A 229 12.55 9.69 -8.21
C PRO A 229 11.40 8.77 -8.68
N ILE A 230 11.17 8.75 -9.98
CA ILE A 230 10.11 7.93 -10.60
C ILE A 230 10.26 6.45 -10.27
N GLU A 231 11.50 5.96 -10.12
CA GLU A 231 11.83 4.56 -9.82
C GLU A 231 11.39 4.13 -8.41
N LYS A 232 10.99 5.09 -7.59
CA LYS A 232 10.57 4.88 -6.20
C LYS A 232 9.10 5.24 -5.94
N LEU A 233 8.34 5.57 -6.99
CA LEU A 233 6.91 5.85 -6.91
C LEU A 233 6.11 4.70 -7.52
N CYS A 234 5.15 4.15 -6.78
CA CYS A 234 4.34 2.99 -7.19
C CYS A 234 2.85 3.34 -7.25
N LEU A 235 2.11 2.60 -8.07
CA LEU A 235 0.65 2.61 -8.02
C LEU A 235 0.18 1.95 -6.72
N GLY A 236 -0.55 2.68 -5.89
CA GLY A 236 -1.27 2.17 -4.73
C GLY A 236 -2.70 2.72 -4.72
N THR A 237 -3.68 1.89 -4.42
CA THR A 237 -5.09 2.32 -4.40
C THR A 237 -5.59 2.63 -3.00
N HIS A 238 -4.99 2.06 -1.97
CA HIS A 238 -5.51 2.06 -0.60
C HIS A 238 -6.93 1.50 -0.51
N ALA A 239 -7.32 0.67 -1.48
CA ALA A 239 -8.61 0.00 -1.45
C ALA A 239 -8.62 -1.09 -0.33
N PRO A 240 -9.75 -1.28 0.36
CA PRO A 240 -11.09 -0.73 0.12
C PRO A 240 -11.41 0.56 0.88
N PHE A 241 -10.45 1.23 1.52
CA PHE A 241 -10.67 2.53 2.17
C PHE A 241 -11.01 3.62 1.16
N PHE A 242 -10.31 3.61 0.02
CA PHE A 242 -10.60 4.45 -1.13
C PHE A 242 -11.15 3.61 -2.27
N TYR A 243 -11.86 4.24 -3.18
CA TYR A 243 -12.26 3.61 -4.44
C TYR A 243 -11.02 3.44 -5.32
N PRO A 244 -10.68 2.22 -5.77
CA PRO A 244 -9.47 1.98 -6.56
C PRO A 244 -9.46 2.79 -7.87
N GLU A 245 -10.65 3.08 -8.43
CA GLU A 245 -10.82 3.92 -9.61
C GLU A 245 -10.21 5.31 -9.44
N SER A 246 -10.20 5.85 -8.22
CA SER A 246 -9.63 7.18 -7.96
C SER A 246 -8.12 7.23 -8.26
N SER A 247 -7.38 6.20 -7.89
CA SER A 247 -5.96 6.10 -8.20
C SER A 247 -5.69 5.85 -9.68
N LEU A 248 -6.55 5.07 -10.34
CA LEU A 248 -6.45 4.82 -11.79
C LEU A 248 -6.75 6.08 -12.59
N LEU A 249 -7.79 6.85 -12.21
CA LEU A 249 -8.10 8.14 -12.82
C LEU A 249 -6.97 9.15 -12.65
N LYS A 250 -6.37 9.20 -11.45
CA LYS A 250 -5.19 10.03 -11.17
C LYS A 250 -4.06 9.76 -12.18
N LEU A 251 -3.79 8.50 -12.51
CA LEU A 251 -2.79 8.15 -13.52
C LEU A 251 -3.18 8.66 -14.92
N VAL A 252 -4.45 8.52 -15.30
CA VAL A 252 -4.96 8.96 -16.63
C VAL A 252 -4.91 10.47 -16.78
N GLU A 253 -5.22 11.19 -15.72
CA GLU A 253 -5.28 12.66 -15.71
C GLU A 253 -3.91 13.33 -15.58
N SER A 254 -2.86 12.57 -15.21
CA SER A 254 -1.51 13.08 -15.04
C SER A 254 -0.74 13.09 -16.35
N ASP A 255 0.09 14.12 -16.55
CA ASP A 255 0.99 14.24 -17.69
C ASP A 255 2.25 13.38 -17.51
N LEU A 256 2.05 12.07 -17.56
CA LEU A 256 3.12 11.08 -17.43
C LEU A 256 3.50 10.52 -18.81
N SER A 257 4.80 10.45 -19.09
CA SER A 257 5.28 9.70 -20.25
C SER A 257 4.95 8.20 -20.12
N LYS A 258 4.90 7.48 -21.25
CA LYS A 258 4.67 6.02 -21.25
C LYS A 258 5.65 5.27 -20.36
N THR A 259 6.92 5.70 -20.32
CA THR A 259 7.95 5.09 -19.50
C THR A 259 7.66 5.31 -18.01
N GLN A 260 7.31 6.54 -17.61
CA GLN A 260 6.93 6.84 -16.22
C GLN A 260 5.68 6.05 -15.80
N MET A 261 4.67 5.97 -16.66
CA MET A 261 3.48 5.18 -16.42
C MET A 261 3.84 3.70 -16.17
N THR A 262 4.65 3.09 -17.04
CA THR A 262 5.09 1.69 -16.90
C THR A 262 5.92 1.49 -15.64
N SER A 263 6.79 2.44 -15.29
CA SER A 263 7.58 2.39 -14.05
C SER A 263 6.67 2.34 -12.84
N MET A 264 5.72 3.27 -12.71
CA MET A 264 4.80 3.34 -11.57
C MET A 264 3.87 2.13 -11.46
N THR A 265 3.39 1.65 -12.59
CA THR A 265 2.33 0.61 -12.60
C THR A 265 2.88 -0.82 -12.47
N ALA A 266 4.15 -1.06 -12.81
CA ALA A 266 4.70 -2.41 -12.79
C ALA A 266 6.16 -2.52 -12.35
N VAL A 267 7.08 -1.78 -13.02
CA VAL A 267 8.53 -2.00 -12.85
C VAL A 267 8.98 -1.77 -11.41
N ASN A 268 8.52 -0.69 -10.79
CA ASN A 268 8.91 -0.30 -9.43
C ASN A 268 8.39 -1.29 -8.38
N ALA A 269 7.18 -1.80 -8.57
CA ALA A 269 6.62 -2.83 -7.68
C ALA A 269 7.43 -4.14 -7.77
N ARG A 270 7.87 -4.54 -8.98
CA ARG A 270 8.75 -5.70 -9.15
C ARG A 270 10.11 -5.47 -8.49
N ALA A 271 10.72 -4.30 -8.69
CA ALA A 271 11.98 -3.95 -8.03
C ALA A 271 11.85 -3.97 -6.49
N PHE A 272 10.75 -3.47 -5.95
CA PHE A 272 10.44 -3.57 -4.52
C PHE A 272 10.32 -5.02 -4.05
N LEU A 273 9.66 -5.89 -4.83
CA LEU A 273 9.52 -7.32 -4.53
C LEU A 273 10.82 -8.13 -4.74
N GLY A 274 11.81 -7.56 -5.45
CA GLY A 274 13.05 -8.25 -5.81
C GLY A 274 12.85 -9.34 -6.88
N THR A 275 11.98 -9.04 -7.85
CA THR A 275 11.64 -9.96 -8.96
C THR A 275 11.80 -9.30 -10.33
#